data_dc59217107d0d397dfb732411df6e24a
#
_entry.id   dc59217107d0d397dfb732411df6e24a
#
_cell.length_a   1.000
_cell.length_b   1.000
_cell.length_c   1.000
_cell.angle_alpha   90.00
_cell.angle_beta   90.00
_cell.angle_gamma   90.00
#
_symmetry.space_group_name_H-M   'P 1'
#
loop_
_entity.id
_entity.type
_entity.pdbx_description
1 polymer ?
#
loop_
_entity_poly.entity_id
_entity_poly.type
_entity_poly.pdbx_seq_one_letter_code
_entity_poly.pdbx_strand_id
1 'polypeptide(L)'
;MRVPGQSGIVNSVAWEGFGLRVVLAIDSNVLFANIQPEYIWSYFNSTVVFAYRKPERNDMCITFWNTKINEKSVKYMKSLSSIAAHGDYCVLVSKLLDEGETKPTWMITLCNAIGCPVESKKINIDPKFVTMNATHIICASDDVVYYW
;
A
#
# COMPACT_ATOMS: atom_id res chain seq x y z
N MET A 1 -11.77 -14.85 -7.99
CA MET A 1 -10.67 -14.79 -8.99
C MET A 1 -11.28 -15.10 -10.34
N ARG A 2 -11.15 -14.25 -11.34
CA ARG A 2 -11.53 -14.60 -12.72
C ARG A 2 -10.27 -15.04 -13.46
N VAL A 3 -10.31 -16.23 -14.05
CA VAL A 3 -9.24 -16.71 -14.92
C VAL A 3 -9.32 -15.90 -16.22
N PRO A 4 -8.26 -15.23 -16.66
CA PRO A 4 -8.29 -14.46 -17.89
C PRO A 4 -8.48 -15.38 -19.09
N GLY A 5 -9.52 -15.16 -19.88
CA GLY A 5 -9.59 -15.59 -21.26
C GLY A 5 -10.36 -16.86 -21.60
N GLN A 6 -10.86 -17.65 -20.65
CA GLN A 6 -11.71 -18.84 -21.01
C GLN A 6 -12.59 -19.31 -19.85
N SER A 7 -13.76 -19.84 -20.19
CA SER A 7 -14.62 -20.61 -19.31
C SER A 7 -14.09 -22.06 -19.20
N GLY A 8 -12.99 -22.24 -18.46
CA GLY A 8 -12.44 -23.56 -18.23
C GLY A 8 -12.89 -24.15 -16.90
N ILE A 9 -12.93 -25.47 -16.82
CA ILE A 9 -13.26 -26.21 -15.59
C ILE A 9 -11.96 -26.40 -14.80
N VAL A 10 -11.99 -25.98 -13.52
CA VAL A 10 -10.87 -26.22 -12.60
C VAL A 10 -10.93 -27.68 -12.16
N ASN A 11 -9.98 -28.48 -12.60
CA ASN A 11 -9.89 -29.91 -12.32
C ASN A 11 -9.16 -30.18 -11.00
N SER A 12 -8.18 -29.36 -10.63
CA SER A 12 -7.39 -29.55 -9.41
C SER A 12 -6.76 -28.24 -8.96
N VAL A 13 -6.51 -28.13 -7.65
CA VAL A 13 -5.84 -27.00 -6.99
C VAL A 13 -4.83 -27.54 -6.01
N ALA A 14 -3.63 -26.98 -6.05
CA ALA A 14 -2.57 -27.30 -5.08
C ALA A 14 -1.88 -26.02 -4.59
N TRP A 15 -1.46 -26.02 -3.32
CA TRP A 15 -0.64 -24.99 -2.74
C TRP A 15 0.84 -25.31 -2.87
N GLU A 16 1.64 -24.28 -3.13
CA GLU A 16 3.09 -24.37 -2.90
C GLU A 16 3.39 -24.49 -1.39
N GLY A 17 4.46 -25.19 -1.05
CA GLY A 17 4.81 -25.49 0.35
C GLY A 17 4.98 -24.26 1.25
N PHE A 18 5.26 -23.07 0.70
CA PHE A 18 5.36 -21.81 1.45
C PHE A 18 4.06 -20.99 1.47
N GLY A 19 3.00 -21.47 0.83
CA GLY A 19 1.68 -20.83 0.87
C GLY A 19 1.53 -19.50 0.10
N LEU A 20 2.51 -19.15 -0.74
CA LEU A 20 2.49 -17.90 -1.52
C LEU A 20 2.05 -18.09 -2.97
N ARG A 21 1.91 -19.34 -3.39
CA ARG A 21 1.55 -19.67 -4.77
C ARG A 21 0.53 -20.81 -4.82
N VAL A 22 -0.45 -20.66 -5.71
CA VAL A 22 -1.44 -21.69 -6.01
C VAL A 22 -1.25 -22.14 -7.45
N VAL A 23 -1.29 -23.45 -7.66
CA VAL A 23 -1.32 -24.06 -8.99
C VAL A 23 -2.74 -24.54 -9.27
N LEU A 24 -3.27 -24.17 -10.41
CA LEU A 24 -4.61 -24.53 -10.89
C LEU A 24 -4.44 -25.37 -12.17
N ALA A 25 -4.98 -26.58 -12.17
CA ALA A 25 -5.17 -27.35 -13.39
C ALA A 25 -6.53 -27.00 -13.98
N ILE A 26 -6.56 -26.41 -15.18
CA ILE A 26 -7.77 -25.99 -15.87
C ILE A 26 -7.77 -26.60 -17.27
N ASP A 27 -8.68 -27.53 -17.51
CA ASP A 27 -8.73 -28.34 -18.73
C ASP A 27 -7.36 -29.00 -19.05
N SER A 28 -6.69 -28.58 -20.12
CA SER A 28 -5.37 -29.03 -20.52
C SER A 28 -4.23 -28.07 -20.14
N ASN A 29 -4.53 -27.02 -19.37
CA ASN A 29 -3.56 -25.99 -18.98
C ASN A 29 -3.25 -26.02 -17.49
N VAL A 30 -2.03 -25.60 -17.14
CA VAL A 30 -1.60 -25.37 -15.76
C VAL A 30 -1.33 -23.89 -15.57
N LEU A 31 -2.04 -23.27 -14.65
CA LEU A 31 -1.86 -21.86 -14.29
C LEU A 31 -1.23 -21.72 -12.90
N PHE A 32 -0.28 -20.82 -12.80
CA PHE A 32 0.34 -20.44 -11.55
C PHE A 32 -0.18 -19.07 -11.12
N ALA A 33 -0.77 -18.97 -9.94
CA ALA A 33 -1.23 -17.73 -9.37
C ALA A 33 -0.43 -17.41 -8.09
N ASN A 34 0.23 -16.27 -8.09
CA ASN A 34 0.84 -15.75 -6.87
C ASN A 34 -0.27 -15.15 -6.01
N ILE A 35 -0.37 -15.61 -4.76
CA ILE A 35 -1.22 -15.00 -3.76
C ILE A 35 -0.38 -13.98 -3.02
N GLN A 36 -0.35 -12.77 -3.54
CA GLN A 36 0.17 -11.64 -2.80
C GLN A 36 -1.00 -10.95 -2.11
N PRO A 37 -0.99 -10.86 -0.78
CA PRO A 37 -1.86 -9.90 -0.10
C PRO A 37 -1.50 -8.52 -0.67
N GLU A 38 -2.49 -7.73 -1.04
CA GLU A 38 -2.31 -6.34 -1.47
C GLU A 38 -1.94 -5.47 -0.25
N TYR A 39 -0.79 -5.74 0.36
CA TYR A 39 -0.24 -4.91 1.42
C TYR A 39 0.65 -3.83 0.82
N ILE A 40 0.36 -2.60 1.16
CA ILE A 40 1.30 -1.49 1.00
C ILE A 40 2.07 -1.43 2.31
N TRP A 41 3.40 -1.51 2.29
CA TRP A 41 4.17 -1.55 3.52
C TRP A 41 5.52 -0.85 3.39
N SER A 42 6.07 -0.47 4.54
CA SER A 42 7.44 0.03 4.69
C SER A 42 7.97 -0.30 6.09
N TYR A 43 9.26 -0.09 6.29
CA TYR A 43 9.92 -0.34 7.57
C TYR A 43 10.88 0.82 7.90
N PHE A 44 10.86 1.24 9.15
CA PHE A 44 11.77 2.27 9.66
C PHE A 44 12.04 2.03 11.15
N ASN A 45 13.30 2.20 11.54
CA ASN A 45 13.77 1.92 12.91
C ASN A 45 13.34 0.53 13.38
N SER A 46 12.41 0.43 14.32
CA SER A 46 11.81 -0.82 14.83
C SER A 46 10.33 -0.97 14.48
N THR A 47 9.82 -0.11 13.60
CA THR A 47 8.40 -0.07 13.24
C THR A 47 8.19 -0.59 11.83
N VAL A 48 7.33 -1.59 11.69
CA VAL A 48 6.75 -2.00 10.41
C VAL A 48 5.41 -1.26 10.26
N VAL A 49 5.29 -0.47 9.21
CA VAL A 49 4.01 0.13 8.82
C VAL A 49 3.46 -0.61 7.62
N PHE A 50 2.22 -1.07 7.72
CA PHE A 50 1.56 -1.77 6.63
C PHE A 50 0.08 -1.40 6.57
N ALA A 51 -0.44 -1.40 5.37
CA ALA A 51 -1.82 -1.07 5.09
C ALA A 51 -2.48 -2.14 4.23
N TYR A 52 -3.75 -2.40 4.51
CA TYR A 52 -4.60 -3.30 3.75
C TYR A 52 -6.03 -2.79 3.73
N ARG A 53 -6.78 -3.17 2.70
CA ARG A 53 -8.20 -2.83 2.62
C ARG A 53 -9.02 -3.81 3.43
N LYS A 54 -9.86 -3.30 4.33
CA LYS A 54 -10.86 -4.14 5.02
C LYS A 54 -12.04 -4.41 4.09
N PRO A 55 -12.41 -5.67 3.85
CA PRO A 55 -13.55 -6.01 2.98
C PRO A 55 -14.88 -5.41 3.45
N GLU A 56 -15.06 -5.29 4.77
CA GLU A 56 -16.30 -4.83 5.41
C GLU A 56 -16.50 -3.32 5.41
N ARG A 57 -15.38 -2.58 5.26
CA ARG A 57 -15.36 -1.13 5.37
C ARG A 57 -14.67 -0.55 4.19
N ASN A 58 -14.95 -0.10 3.23
CA ASN A 58 -14.21 0.48 2.10
C ASN A 58 -12.99 1.39 2.47
N ASP A 59 -12.51 1.25 3.69
CA ASP A 59 -11.40 2.00 4.27
C ASP A 59 -10.10 1.19 4.26
N MET A 60 -8.98 1.89 4.14
CA MET A 60 -7.64 1.35 4.35
C MET A 60 -7.33 1.32 5.85
N CYS A 61 -6.98 0.15 6.35
CA CYS A 61 -6.47 -0.04 7.71
C CYS A 61 -4.95 0.05 7.68
N ILE A 62 -4.37 1.01 8.38
CA ILE A 62 -2.93 1.22 8.47
C ILE A 62 -2.49 0.84 9.86
N THR A 63 -1.60 -0.13 9.95
CA THR A 63 -1.05 -0.61 11.22
C THR A 63 0.42 -0.20 11.33
N PHE A 64 0.77 0.44 12.42
CA PHE A 64 2.14 0.73 12.85
C PHE A 64 2.48 -0.28 13.94
N TRP A 65 3.36 -1.20 13.65
CA TRP A 65 3.76 -2.25 14.57
C TRP A 65 5.21 -2.07 14.99
N ASN A 66 5.41 -1.70 16.27
CA ASN A 66 6.73 -1.71 16.86
C ASN A 66 7.14 -3.16 17.19
N THR A 67 8.09 -3.66 16.46
CA THR A 67 8.52 -5.07 16.53
C THR A 67 9.34 -5.40 17.79
N LYS A 68 9.94 -4.40 18.45
CA LYS A 68 10.74 -4.60 19.67
C LYS A 68 9.87 -4.80 20.90
N ILE A 69 8.82 -3.98 21.03
CA ILE A 69 7.93 -4.02 22.20
C ILE A 69 6.59 -4.68 21.90
N ASN A 70 6.41 -5.12 20.64
CA ASN A 70 5.19 -5.77 20.13
C ASN A 70 3.91 -4.94 20.30
N GLU A 71 4.02 -3.61 20.26
CA GLU A 71 2.87 -2.71 20.31
C GLU A 71 2.40 -2.35 18.90
N LYS A 72 1.08 -2.21 18.76
CA LYS A 72 0.42 -1.87 17.49
C LYS A 72 -0.48 -0.66 17.66
N SER A 73 -0.29 0.33 16.81
CA SER A 73 -1.21 1.45 16.61
C SER A 73 -1.92 1.32 15.27
N VAL A 74 -3.23 1.54 15.25
CA VAL A 74 -4.05 1.37 14.04
C VAL A 74 -4.72 2.68 13.68
N LYS A 75 -4.68 3.01 12.40
CA LYS A 75 -5.35 4.17 11.81
C LYS A 75 -6.18 3.77 10.61
N TYR A 76 -7.19 4.54 10.31
CA TYR A 76 -8.06 4.34 9.16
C TYR A 76 -8.05 5.56 8.27
N MET A 77 -8.02 5.35 6.96
CA MET A 77 -8.17 6.41 5.97
C MET A 77 -8.90 5.90 4.73
N LYS A 78 -9.56 6.80 4.00
CA LYS A 78 -10.37 6.42 2.83
C LYS A 78 -9.53 5.89 1.68
N SER A 79 -8.37 6.45 1.44
CA SER A 79 -7.46 5.99 0.39
C SER A 79 -6.02 6.11 0.82
N LEU A 80 -5.20 5.16 0.40
CA LEU A 80 -3.75 5.18 0.54
C LEU A 80 -3.16 4.66 -0.75
N SER A 81 -2.22 5.39 -1.31
CA SER A 81 -1.53 5.02 -2.54
C SER A 81 -0.18 4.38 -2.28
N SER A 82 0.61 4.98 -1.39
CA SER A 82 1.94 4.48 -1.09
C SER A 82 2.39 4.85 0.32
N ILE A 83 3.39 4.11 0.81
CA ILE A 83 4.10 4.37 2.06
C ILE A 83 5.59 4.36 1.74
N ALA A 84 6.29 5.40 2.15
CA ALA A 84 7.76 5.41 2.19
C ALA A 84 8.21 5.71 3.62
N ALA A 85 9.39 5.24 4.02
CA ALA A 85 9.87 5.42 5.37
C ALA A 85 11.39 5.56 5.42
N HIS A 86 11.87 6.37 6.37
CA HIS A 86 13.29 6.53 6.66
C HIS A 86 13.48 7.07 8.08
N GLY A 87 14.54 6.61 8.77
CA GLY A 87 14.87 7.07 10.13
C GLY A 87 13.76 6.75 11.13
N ASP A 88 13.17 7.77 11.71
CA ASP A 88 12.10 7.68 12.73
C ASP A 88 10.71 8.03 12.19
N TYR A 89 10.60 8.25 10.88
CA TYR A 89 9.39 8.75 10.24
C TYR A 89 8.99 7.90 9.05
N CYS A 90 7.71 7.95 8.73
CA CYS A 90 7.19 7.49 7.45
C CYS A 90 6.30 8.54 6.81
N VAL A 91 6.16 8.46 5.51
CA VAL A 91 5.23 9.28 4.75
C VAL A 91 4.10 8.40 4.20
N LEU A 92 2.88 8.87 4.39
CA LEU A 92 1.67 8.29 3.83
C LEU A 92 1.19 9.19 2.68
N VAL A 93 0.95 8.60 1.53
CA VAL A 93 0.42 9.32 0.38
C VAL A 93 -0.99 8.87 0.10
N SER A 94 -1.92 9.81 0.15
CA SER A 94 -3.35 9.55 -0.04
C SER A 94 -3.95 10.47 -1.10
N LYS A 95 -4.92 9.94 -1.82
CA LYS A 95 -5.73 10.71 -2.76
C LYS A 95 -6.87 11.39 -2.00
N LEU A 96 -6.99 12.69 -2.13
CA LEU A 96 -8.15 13.43 -1.65
C LEU A 96 -9.27 13.34 -2.69
N LEU A 97 -10.43 12.93 -2.22
CA LEU A 97 -11.66 12.88 -3.02
C LEU A 97 -12.50 14.12 -2.63
N ASP A 98 -12.11 15.29 -3.09
CA ASP A 98 -12.92 16.49 -2.88
C ASP A 98 -14.07 16.49 -3.89
N GLU A 99 -15.31 16.54 -3.38
CA GLU A 99 -16.52 16.65 -4.19
C GLU A 99 -16.53 18.02 -4.89
N GLY A 100 -16.26 18.03 -6.18
CA GLY A 100 -16.34 19.23 -7.02
C GLY A 100 -15.05 19.67 -7.70
N GLU A 101 -13.91 19.09 -7.40
CA GLU A 101 -12.67 19.38 -8.13
C GLU A 101 -12.50 18.46 -9.36
N THR A 102 -12.19 19.08 -10.51
CA THR A 102 -11.98 18.37 -11.78
C THR A 102 -10.65 17.64 -11.85
N LYS A 103 -9.72 17.89 -10.91
CA LYS A 103 -8.42 17.24 -10.83
C LYS A 103 -8.23 16.59 -9.45
N PRO A 104 -7.71 15.35 -9.40
CA PRO A 104 -7.43 14.71 -8.13
C PRO A 104 -6.31 15.46 -7.41
N THR A 105 -6.54 15.80 -6.16
CA THR A 105 -5.55 16.38 -5.25
C THR A 105 -4.99 15.27 -4.37
N TRP A 106 -3.71 15.35 -4.07
CA TRP A 106 -3.02 14.37 -3.24
C TRP A 106 -2.53 15.00 -1.94
N MET A 107 -2.50 14.19 -0.88
CA MET A 107 -1.98 14.57 0.42
C MET A 107 -0.77 13.71 0.76
N ILE A 108 0.33 14.37 1.09
CA ILE A 108 1.50 13.75 1.71
C ILE A 108 1.44 14.04 3.20
N THR A 109 1.46 12.99 4.03
CA THR A 109 1.42 13.13 5.48
C THR A 109 2.64 12.45 6.09
N LEU A 110 3.48 13.24 6.73
CA LEU A 110 4.61 12.75 7.52
C LEU A 110 4.08 12.28 8.88
N CYS A 111 4.40 11.05 9.26
CA CYS A 111 3.97 10.43 10.51
C CYS A 111 5.16 9.90 11.32
N ASN A 112 5.01 9.92 12.65
CA ASN A 112 5.95 9.28 13.57
C ASN A 112 5.69 7.76 13.68
N ALA A 113 6.45 7.07 14.54
CA ALA A 113 6.43 5.61 14.70
C ALA A 113 5.09 5.01 15.18
N ILE A 114 4.20 5.83 15.74
CA ILE A 114 2.84 5.41 16.14
C ILE A 114 1.75 5.92 15.18
N GLY A 115 2.18 6.55 14.07
CA GLY A 115 1.30 7.07 13.05
C GLY A 115 0.68 8.43 13.37
N CYS A 116 1.15 9.17 14.39
CA CYS A 116 0.68 10.53 14.59
C CYS A 116 1.22 11.44 13.49
N PRO A 117 0.36 12.24 12.82
CA PRO A 117 0.80 13.20 11.84
C PRO A 117 1.69 14.25 12.49
N VAL A 118 2.85 14.48 11.89
CA VAL A 118 3.77 15.55 12.24
C VAL A 118 3.50 16.77 11.37
N GLU A 119 3.39 16.53 10.07
CA GLU A 119 3.11 17.56 9.09
C GLU A 119 2.39 16.95 7.87
N SER A 120 1.61 17.77 7.16
CA SER A 120 0.90 17.35 5.96
C SER A 120 0.97 18.41 4.88
N LYS A 121 1.08 17.99 3.62
CA LYS A 121 1.16 18.89 2.47
C LYS A 121 0.31 18.39 1.31
N LYS A 122 -0.50 19.28 0.74
CA LYS A 122 -1.24 19.01 -0.50
C LYS A 122 -0.32 19.16 -1.70
N ILE A 123 -0.43 18.24 -2.65
CA ILE A 123 0.29 18.30 -3.93
C ILE A 123 -0.68 18.07 -5.10
N ASN A 124 -0.39 18.69 -6.23
CA ASN A 124 -1.23 18.63 -7.42
C ASN A 124 -0.64 17.73 -8.52
N ILE A 125 0.19 16.78 -8.13
CA ILE A 125 0.75 15.75 -9.02
C ILE A 125 0.22 14.39 -8.63
N ASP A 126 0.08 13.48 -9.57
CA ASP A 126 -0.26 12.07 -9.33
C ASP A 126 1.04 11.29 -9.00
N PRO A 127 1.34 11.01 -7.72
CA PRO A 127 2.61 10.42 -7.34
C PRO A 127 2.61 8.92 -7.61
N LYS A 128 3.31 8.50 -8.66
CA LYS A 128 3.53 7.09 -8.97
C LYS A 128 4.67 6.48 -8.15
N PHE A 129 5.65 7.29 -7.83
CA PHE A 129 6.80 6.89 -7.03
C PHE A 129 6.97 7.84 -5.86
N VAL A 130 7.20 7.27 -4.68
CA VAL A 130 7.44 8.03 -3.46
C VAL A 130 8.61 7.42 -2.72
N THR A 131 9.53 8.24 -2.32
CA THR A 131 10.67 7.85 -1.48
C THR A 131 11.02 8.98 -0.51
N MET A 132 11.76 8.65 0.53
CA MET A 132 12.27 9.65 1.47
C MET A 132 13.65 9.29 1.99
N ASN A 133 14.38 10.31 2.41
CA ASN A 133 15.62 10.19 3.16
C ASN A 133 15.52 11.02 4.46
N ALA A 134 16.63 11.26 5.13
CA ALA A 134 16.67 12.01 6.40
C ALA A 134 16.20 13.48 6.29
N THR A 135 16.20 14.06 5.10
CA THR A 135 15.98 15.50 4.89
C THR A 135 14.90 15.83 3.86
N HIS A 136 14.57 14.90 2.98
CA HIS A 136 13.64 15.16 1.87
C HIS A 136 12.68 14.01 1.65
N ILE A 137 11.48 14.38 1.22
CA ILE A 137 10.48 13.47 0.62
C ILE A 137 10.42 13.80 -0.86
N ILE A 138 10.54 12.79 -1.71
CA ILE A 138 10.50 12.94 -3.16
C ILE A 138 9.29 12.16 -3.68
N CYS A 139 8.46 12.84 -4.45
CA CYS A 139 7.33 12.26 -5.17
C CYS A 139 7.51 12.50 -6.66
N ALA A 140 7.36 11.48 -7.46
CA ALA A 140 7.49 11.58 -8.91
C ALA A 140 6.22 11.07 -9.61
N SER A 141 5.78 11.80 -10.61
CA SER A 141 4.83 11.37 -11.64
C SER A 141 5.60 10.98 -12.92
N ASP A 142 4.90 10.81 -14.03
CA ASP A 142 5.55 10.54 -15.32
C ASP A 142 6.41 11.70 -15.80
N ASP A 143 5.99 12.94 -15.53
CA ASP A 143 6.56 14.15 -16.12
C ASP A 143 7.17 15.11 -15.10
N VAL A 144 6.84 14.94 -13.81
CA VAL A 144 7.19 15.93 -12.77
C VAL A 144 7.76 15.24 -11.55
N VAL A 145 8.82 15.81 -11.02
CA VAL A 145 9.39 15.47 -9.70
C VAL A 145 9.10 16.60 -8.73
N TYR A 146 8.48 16.24 -7.63
CA TYR A 146 8.21 17.13 -6.51
C TYR A 146 9.06 16.71 -5.31
N TYR A 147 9.66 17.66 -4.64
CA TYR A 147 10.41 17.41 -3.40
C TYR A 147 9.93 18.31 -2.27
N TRP A 148 9.95 17.79 -1.09
CA TRP A 148 9.59 18.46 0.16
C TRP A 148 10.62 18.16 1.22
#